data_7cadf8af67e43254c69300637ed3f557
#
_entry.id   7cadf8af67e43254c69300637ed3f557
#
_cell.length_a   1.000
_cell.length_b   1.000
_cell.length_c   1.000
_cell.angle_alpha   90.00
_cell.angle_beta   90.00
_cell.angle_gamma   90.00
#
_symmetry.space_group_name_H-M   'P 1'
#
loop_
_entity.id
_entity.type
_entity.pdbx_description
1 polymer ?
#
loop_
_entity_poly.entity_id
_entity_poly.type
_entity_poly.pdbx_seq_one_letter_code
_entity_poly.pdbx_strand_id
1 'polypeptide(L)'
;FRIASMTKAITSTCVYQQIDRGKLTLNTSLKDYFPEISEKKILDGFDGDGNPVLKEPESDITIGQLLTHTSGFAYEIWNENIAKLVEKGDLVTAFAGNDEFLKAPLVFEPGSSWEYGIGIDWLGVLIEKINECSLQDYMKRNIFNPLNMENTSYDFSKEDHDRVVEVYGRNGDAYMQMPFEVPEKSSFYSGGGNLISNVDDYSSFLKLFLNAGTVNGEKILSEKSVQSMLQSLNKTLEM
;
A
#
# COMPACT_ATOMS: atom_id res chain seq x y z
N PHE A 1 -10.80 -3.29 14.58
CA PHE A 1 -11.32 -3.11 13.20
C PHE A 1 -10.24 -3.39 12.19
N ARG A 2 -10.61 -4.04 11.08
CA ARG A 2 -9.77 -4.04 9.88
C ARG A 2 -9.80 -2.65 9.27
N ILE A 3 -8.65 -1.97 9.21
CA ILE A 3 -8.59 -0.57 8.73
C ILE A 3 -8.37 -0.48 7.22
N ALA A 4 -8.24 -1.64 6.54
CA ALA A 4 -8.11 -1.72 5.09
C ALA A 4 -7.11 -0.68 4.54
N SER A 5 -7.50 0.11 3.55
CA SER A 5 -6.62 1.09 2.90
C SER A 5 -6.18 2.27 3.77
N MET A 6 -6.71 2.42 4.99
CA MET A 6 -6.13 3.35 5.97
C MET A 6 -4.69 2.96 6.36
N THR A 7 -4.30 1.70 6.14
CA THR A 7 -2.90 1.22 6.20
C THR A 7 -1.96 2.05 5.35
N LYS A 8 -2.39 2.50 4.17
CA LYS A 8 -1.58 3.26 3.21
C LYS A 8 -0.97 4.54 3.80
N ALA A 9 -1.71 5.23 4.66
CA ALA A 9 -1.19 6.44 5.32
C ALA A 9 -0.02 6.10 6.25
N ILE A 10 -0.07 4.97 6.95
CA ILE A 10 1.00 4.49 7.83
C ILE A 10 2.21 4.08 6.98
N THR A 11 2.01 3.31 5.91
CA THR A 11 3.09 2.92 4.97
C THR A 11 3.75 4.16 4.34
N SER A 12 2.95 5.14 3.90
CA SER A 12 3.47 6.41 3.37
C SER A 12 4.31 7.16 4.40
N THR A 13 3.91 7.14 5.68
CA THR A 13 4.71 7.69 6.79
C THR A 13 6.06 6.99 6.89
N CYS A 14 6.14 5.67 6.75
CA CYS A 14 7.41 4.94 6.72
C CYS A 14 8.32 5.41 5.58
N VAL A 15 7.76 5.66 4.39
CA VAL A 15 8.50 6.18 3.24
C VAL A 15 9.05 7.58 3.53
N TYR A 16 8.22 8.48 4.07
CA TYR A 16 8.67 9.82 4.42
C TYR A 16 9.71 9.83 5.54
N GLN A 17 9.72 8.84 6.45
CA GLN A 17 10.84 8.65 7.38
C GLN A 17 12.15 8.31 6.66
N GLN A 18 12.12 7.54 5.56
CA GLN A 18 13.33 7.30 4.76
C GLN A 18 13.77 8.56 4.00
N ILE A 19 12.82 9.39 3.55
CA ILE A 19 13.11 10.69 2.94
C ILE A 19 13.77 11.64 3.97
N ASP A 20 13.24 11.71 5.18
CA ASP A 20 13.81 12.52 6.27
C ASP A 20 15.23 12.06 6.66
N ARG A 21 15.53 10.76 6.51
CA ARG A 21 16.85 10.18 6.72
C ARG A 21 17.80 10.33 5.52
N GLY A 22 17.33 10.93 4.42
CA GLY A 22 18.11 11.11 3.19
C GLY A 22 18.37 9.83 2.39
N LYS A 23 17.67 8.73 2.67
CA LYS A 23 17.80 7.46 1.95
C LYS A 23 16.98 7.43 0.67
N LEU A 24 15.90 8.19 0.60
CA LEU A 24 14.99 8.30 -0.54
C LEU A 24 14.70 9.76 -0.88
N THR A 25 14.23 9.95 -2.11
CA THR A 25 13.54 11.16 -2.57
C THR A 25 12.27 10.75 -3.32
N LEU A 26 11.35 11.67 -3.57
CA LEU A 26 10.18 11.39 -4.41
C LEU A 26 10.56 11.00 -5.85
N ASN A 27 11.72 11.45 -6.34
CA ASN A 27 12.24 11.14 -7.68
C ASN A 27 13.13 9.90 -7.73
N THR A 28 13.40 9.24 -6.61
CA THR A 28 14.15 7.98 -6.59
C THR A 28 13.41 6.94 -7.43
N SER A 29 14.11 6.28 -8.34
CA SER A 29 13.54 5.21 -9.16
C SER A 29 13.40 3.93 -8.35
N LEU A 30 12.27 3.23 -8.50
CA LEU A 30 12.04 1.94 -7.84
C LEU A 30 13.05 0.88 -8.33
N LYS A 31 13.52 0.96 -9.58
CA LYS A 31 14.52 0.03 -10.14
C LYS A 31 15.88 0.09 -9.44
N ASP A 32 16.19 1.20 -8.74
CA ASP A 32 17.44 1.30 -7.97
C ASP A 32 17.51 0.28 -6.83
N TYR A 33 16.33 -0.18 -6.39
CA TYR A 33 16.18 -1.19 -5.35
C TYR A 33 15.71 -2.54 -5.87
N PHE A 34 14.93 -2.55 -6.95
CA PHE A 34 14.32 -3.73 -7.59
C PHE A 34 14.58 -3.70 -9.09
N PRO A 35 15.74 -4.19 -9.54
CA PRO A 35 16.10 -4.18 -10.97
C PRO A 35 15.05 -4.85 -11.87
N GLU A 36 14.32 -5.86 -11.35
CA GLU A 36 13.24 -6.56 -12.04
C GLU A 36 12.04 -5.67 -12.40
N ILE A 37 11.92 -4.49 -11.80
CA ILE A 37 10.90 -3.50 -12.18
C ILE A 37 11.08 -3.02 -13.62
N SER A 38 12.31 -3.01 -14.15
CA SER A 38 12.56 -2.66 -15.55
C SER A 38 11.98 -3.68 -16.55
N GLU A 39 11.58 -4.85 -16.11
CA GLU A 39 10.91 -5.86 -16.93
C GLU A 39 9.39 -5.67 -16.99
N LYS A 40 8.83 -4.75 -16.17
CA LYS A 40 7.40 -4.45 -16.16
C LYS A 40 6.97 -3.83 -17.48
N LYS A 41 5.91 -4.37 -18.05
CA LYS A 41 5.29 -3.89 -19.29
C LYS A 41 3.94 -3.24 -19.01
N ILE A 42 3.49 -2.44 -19.93
CA ILE A 42 2.16 -1.84 -19.91
C ILE A 42 1.21 -2.78 -20.65
N LEU A 43 0.13 -3.17 -20.01
CA LEU A 43 -0.98 -3.90 -20.63
C LEU A 43 -1.86 -2.92 -21.43
N ASP A 44 -1.74 -2.98 -22.74
CA ASP A 44 -2.45 -2.12 -23.70
C ASP A 44 -3.78 -2.76 -24.21
N GLY A 45 -4.34 -3.66 -23.40
CA GLY A 45 -5.55 -4.40 -23.69
C GLY A 45 -5.31 -5.83 -24.12
N PHE A 46 -6.23 -6.40 -24.92
CA PHE A 46 -6.19 -7.79 -25.39
C PHE A 46 -6.47 -7.85 -26.88
N ASP A 47 -5.83 -8.80 -27.57
CA ASP A 47 -6.09 -9.07 -28.98
C ASP A 47 -7.42 -9.81 -29.21
N GLY A 48 -7.73 -10.11 -30.50
CA GLY A 48 -8.98 -10.80 -30.88
C GLY A 48 -9.10 -12.23 -30.32
N ASP A 49 -8.00 -12.84 -29.94
CA ASP A 49 -7.94 -14.18 -29.33
C ASP A 49 -7.92 -14.10 -27.79
N GLY A 50 -7.92 -12.89 -27.24
CA GLY A 50 -7.92 -12.61 -25.80
C GLY A 50 -6.55 -12.71 -25.14
N ASN A 51 -5.44 -12.66 -25.89
CA ASN A 51 -4.10 -12.60 -25.33
C ASN A 51 -3.75 -11.16 -24.94
N PRO A 52 -2.98 -10.94 -23.85
CA PRO A 52 -2.56 -9.61 -23.44
C PRO A 52 -1.65 -8.95 -24.49
N VAL A 53 -1.97 -7.73 -24.88
CA VAL A 53 -1.10 -6.88 -25.71
C VAL A 53 -0.23 -6.05 -24.77
N LEU A 54 1.07 -6.21 -24.87
CA LEU A 54 2.04 -5.57 -23.99
C LEU A 54 2.94 -4.62 -24.74
N LYS A 55 3.26 -3.48 -24.13
CA LYS A 55 4.25 -2.52 -24.63
C LYS A 55 5.25 -2.13 -23.55
N GLU A 56 6.43 -1.68 -23.96
CA GLU A 56 7.47 -1.20 -23.05
C GLU A 56 7.09 0.17 -22.49
N PRO A 57 7.27 0.44 -21.19
CA PRO A 57 7.21 1.81 -20.68
C PRO A 57 8.40 2.64 -21.16
N GLU A 58 8.20 3.94 -21.33
CA GLU A 58 9.26 4.91 -21.72
C GLU A 58 9.96 5.50 -20.48
N SER A 59 9.32 5.44 -19.31
CA SER A 59 9.79 6.07 -18.08
C SER A 59 9.93 5.06 -16.95
N ASP A 60 10.82 5.37 -16.02
CA ASP A 60 10.96 4.65 -14.76
C ASP A 60 9.81 4.96 -13.79
N ILE A 61 9.47 4.00 -12.95
CA ILE A 61 8.55 4.19 -11.83
C ILE A 61 9.30 4.87 -10.68
N THR A 62 8.80 6.00 -10.19
CA THR A 62 9.38 6.73 -9.06
C THR A 62 8.59 6.52 -7.75
N ILE A 63 9.25 6.77 -6.62
CA ILE A 63 8.62 6.73 -5.28
C ILE A 63 7.42 7.69 -5.21
N GLY A 64 7.55 8.88 -5.78
CA GLY A 64 6.45 9.86 -5.83
C GLY A 64 5.24 9.34 -6.60
N GLN A 65 5.45 8.67 -7.73
CA GLN A 65 4.36 8.07 -8.52
C GLN A 65 3.67 6.91 -7.78
N LEU A 66 4.41 6.11 -7.03
CA LEU A 66 3.82 5.06 -6.18
C LEU A 66 2.94 5.66 -5.07
N LEU A 67 3.44 6.71 -4.38
CA LEU A 67 2.71 7.41 -3.32
C LEU A 67 1.42 8.07 -3.81
N THR A 68 1.39 8.50 -5.07
CA THR A 68 0.28 9.29 -5.64
C THR A 68 -0.63 8.49 -6.57
N HIS A 69 -0.42 7.17 -6.69
CA HIS A 69 -1.16 6.29 -7.60
C HIS A 69 -1.06 6.70 -9.08
N THR A 70 0.10 7.20 -9.49
CA THR A 70 0.38 7.59 -10.88
C THR A 70 1.47 6.73 -11.52
N SER A 71 1.81 5.62 -10.88
CA SER A 71 2.86 4.70 -11.33
C SER A 71 2.46 3.76 -12.48
N GLY A 72 1.16 3.67 -12.78
CA GLY A 72 0.62 2.72 -13.74
C GLY A 72 0.14 1.40 -13.13
N PHE A 73 0.41 1.11 -11.86
CA PHE A 73 -0.18 -0.04 -11.18
C PHE A 73 -1.65 0.19 -10.83
N ALA A 74 -2.47 -0.86 -10.96
CA ALA A 74 -3.90 -0.85 -10.65
C ALA A 74 -4.32 -2.03 -9.76
N TYR A 75 -5.53 -1.95 -9.18
CA TYR A 75 -6.21 -3.08 -8.55
C TYR A 75 -7.25 -3.68 -9.50
N GLU A 76 -7.44 -4.98 -9.48
CA GLU A 76 -8.47 -5.70 -10.25
C GLU A 76 -9.90 -5.22 -9.99
N ILE A 77 -10.18 -4.71 -8.79
CA ILE A 77 -11.52 -4.21 -8.43
C ILE A 77 -11.89 -2.89 -9.12
N TRP A 78 -10.92 -2.18 -9.70
CA TRP A 78 -11.11 -0.89 -10.37
C TRP A 78 -10.69 -0.91 -11.85
N ASN A 79 -9.85 -1.87 -12.25
CA ASN A 79 -9.35 -1.95 -13.61
C ASN A 79 -9.76 -3.26 -14.29
N GLU A 80 -10.57 -3.14 -15.35
CA GLU A 80 -11.13 -4.30 -16.09
C GLU A 80 -10.05 -5.17 -16.73
N ASN A 81 -8.94 -4.59 -17.19
CA ASN A 81 -7.85 -5.35 -17.79
C ASN A 81 -7.11 -6.20 -16.75
N ILE A 82 -6.86 -5.64 -15.56
CA ILE A 82 -6.27 -6.41 -14.44
C ILE A 82 -7.26 -7.47 -13.95
N ALA A 83 -8.57 -7.14 -13.81
CA ALA A 83 -9.60 -8.11 -13.46
C ALA A 83 -9.61 -9.31 -14.41
N LYS A 84 -9.51 -9.05 -15.71
CA LYS A 84 -9.48 -10.10 -16.73
C LYS A 84 -8.26 -11.02 -16.61
N LEU A 85 -7.07 -10.51 -16.24
CA LEU A 85 -5.90 -11.34 -15.95
C LEU A 85 -6.14 -12.24 -14.73
N VAL A 86 -6.75 -11.70 -13.67
CA VAL A 86 -7.07 -12.46 -12.46
C VAL A 86 -8.12 -13.55 -12.78
N GLU A 87 -9.18 -13.23 -13.50
CA GLU A 87 -10.23 -14.17 -13.91
C GLU A 87 -9.70 -15.32 -14.75
N LYS A 88 -8.70 -15.06 -15.62
CA LYS A 88 -8.03 -16.07 -16.43
C LYS A 88 -7.03 -16.93 -15.64
N GLY A 89 -6.67 -16.52 -14.44
CA GLY A 89 -5.62 -17.16 -13.64
C GLY A 89 -4.19 -16.77 -14.06
N ASP A 90 -4.03 -15.78 -14.93
CA ASP A 90 -2.74 -15.24 -15.37
C ASP A 90 -2.08 -14.34 -14.31
N LEU A 91 -2.88 -13.82 -13.36
CA LEU A 91 -2.45 -13.00 -12.25
C LEU A 91 -3.16 -13.44 -10.96
N VAL A 92 -2.43 -13.43 -9.85
CA VAL A 92 -3.01 -13.67 -8.52
C VAL A 92 -3.70 -12.40 -8.03
N THR A 93 -4.87 -12.55 -7.39
CA THR A 93 -5.61 -11.43 -6.80
C THR A 93 -4.81 -10.74 -5.68
N ALA A 94 -4.93 -9.42 -5.57
CA ALA A 94 -4.32 -8.64 -4.48
C ALA A 94 -4.84 -9.01 -3.07
N PHE A 95 -5.88 -9.81 -2.99
CA PHE A 95 -6.49 -10.28 -1.74
C PHE A 95 -6.07 -11.71 -1.34
N ALA A 96 -5.12 -12.33 -2.07
CA ALA A 96 -4.66 -13.70 -1.79
C ALA A 96 -3.77 -13.83 -0.54
N GLY A 97 -3.36 -12.72 0.09
CA GLY A 97 -2.54 -12.73 1.30
C GLY A 97 -1.05 -13.04 1.06
N ASN A 98 -0.58 -13.04 -0.19
CA ASN A 98 0.82 -13.21 -0.58
C ASN A 98 1.24 -12.09 -1.55
N ASP A 99 2.50 -12.06 -1.97
CA ASP A 99 3.10 -11.02 -2.82
C ASP A 99 3.00 -11.28 -4.34
N GLU A 100 2.38 -12.38 -4.76
CA GLU A 100 2.31 -12.78 -6.17
C GLU A 100 1.60 -11.73 -7.05
N PHE A 101 0.63 -10.99 -6.49
CA PHE A 101 -0.07 -9.91 -7.20
C PHE A 101 0.86 -8.74 -7.57
N LEU A 102 2.02 -8.59 -6.93
CA LEU A 102 3.02 -7.58 -7.32
C LEU A 102 3.60 -7.85 -8.71
N LYS A 103 3.37 -9.04 -9.29
CA LYS A 103 3.72 -9.36 -10.67
C LYS A 103 2.84 -8.66 -11.70
N ALA A 104 1.77 -7.99 -11.30
CA ALA A 104 0.87 -7.26 -12.19
C ALA A 104 1.62 -6.33 -13.16
N PRO A 105 1.18 -6.25 -14.44
CA PRO A 105 1.68 -5.27 -15.38
C PRO A 105 1.20 -3.85 -15.00
N LEU A 106 1.77 -2.85 -15.65
CA LEU A 106 1.23 -1.49 -15.63
C LEU A 106 0.01 -1.42 -16.56
N VAL A 107 -0.86 -0.44 -16.35
CA VAL A 107 -2.03 -0.18 -17.24
C VAL A 107 -1.92 1.15 -18.01
N PHE A 108 -0.92 1.96 -17.67
CA PHE A 108 -0.55 3.17 -18.40
C PHE A 108 0.91 3.55 -18.13
N GLU A 109 1.43 4.48 -18.92
CA GLU A 109 2.79 5.03 -18.80
C GLU A 109 2.99 5.71 -17.44
N PRO A 110 4.03 5.39 -16.66
CA PRO A 110 4.29 6.00 -15.37
C PRO A 110 4.25 7.53 -15.42
N GLY A 111 3.42 8.14 -14.60
CA GLY A 111 3.23 9.59 -14.52
C GLY A 111 2.20 10.17 -15.49
N SER A 112 1.65 9.39 -16.43
CA SER A 112 0.71 9.90 -17.45
C SER A 112 -0.73 9.97 -17.00
N SER A 113 -1.13 9.18 -16.00
CA SER A 113 -2.50 9.09 -15.51
C SER A 113 -2.54 8.77 -14.03
N TRP A 114 -3.75 8.71 -13.48
CA TRP A 114 -4.01 8.30 -12.11
C TRP A 114 -4.94 7.09 -12.09
N GLU A 115 -4.57 6.08 -11.32
CA GLU A 115 -5.45 4.96 -11.02
C GLU A 115 -5.10 4.33 -9.67
N TYR A 116 -6.11 4.08 -8.86
CA TYR A 116 -5.92 3.49 -7.54
C TYR A 116 -5.42 2.05 -7.65
N GLY A 117 -4.24 1.78 -7.09
CA GLY A 117 -3.59 0.49 -7.30
C GLY A 117 -2.59 0.09 -6.21
N ILE A 118 -1.85 -0.97 -6.52
CA ILE A 118 -0.92 -1.67 -5.63
C ILE A 118 0.41 -0.93 -5.39
N GLY A 119 0.55 0.33 -5.80
CA GLY A 119 1.81 1.08 -5.67
C GLY A 119 2.31 1.18 -4.22
N ILE A 120 1.40 1.32 -3.25
CA ILE A 120 1.78 1.40 -1.82
C ILE A 120 2.23 0.03 -1.28
N ASP A 121 1.80 -1.08 -1.87
CA ASP A 121 2.32 -2.42 -1.53
C ASP A 121 3.79 -2.55 -1.92
N TRP A 122 4.17 -2.08 -3.10
CA TRP A 122 5.58 -1.96 -3.51
C TRP A 122 6.40 -1.09 -2.56
N LEU A 123 5.82 -0.01 -2.02
CA LEU A 123 6.48 0.81 -1.01
C LEU A 123 6.66 0.05 0.31
N GLY A 124 5.72 -0.81 0.69
CA GLY A 124 5.88 -1.71 1.84
C GLY A 124 7.11 -2.61 1.68
N VAL A 125 7.22 -3.30 0.55
CA VAL A 125 8.38 -4.15 0.23
C VAL A 125 9.69 -3.35 0.16
N LEU A 126 9.63 -2.11 -0.34
CA LEU A 126 10.79 -1.20 -0.34
C LEU A 126 11.26 -0.87 1.07
N ILE A 127 10.34 -0.61 2.00
CA ILE A 127 10.69 -0.36 3.41
C ILE A 127 11.37 -1.58 4.02
N GLU A 128 10.89 -2.79 3.74
CA GLU A 128 11.53 -4.03 4.18
C GLU A 128 12.96 -4.16 3.65
N LYS A 129 13.13 -3.93 2.35
CA LYS A 129 14.44 -4.02 1.68
C LYS A 129 15.47 -3.02 2.23
N ILE A 130 15.07 -1.76 2.42
CA ILE A 130 15.97 -0.69 2.92
C ILE A 130 16.41 -0.94 4.36
N ASN A 131 15.55 -1.56 5.18
CA ASN A 131 15.77 -1.67 6.62
C ASN A 131 16.07 -3.11 7.08
N GLU A 132 16.12 -4.07 6.16
CA GLU A 132 16.43 -5.50 6.41
C GLU A 132 15.56 -6.09 7.54
N CYS A 133 14.29 -5.72 7.58
CA CYS A 133 13.31 -6.22 8.54
C CYS A 133 11.90 -6.20 7.95
N SER A 134 10.97 -6.94 8.56
CA SER A 134 9.59 -6.95 8.12
C SER A 134 8.93 -5.56 8.22
N LEU A 135 7.93 -5.29 7.37
CA LEU A 135 7.15 -4.05 7.43
C LEU A 135 6.47 -3.91 8.80
N GLN A 136 5.95 -5.01 9.35
CA GLN A 136 5.40 -5.07 10.69
C GLN A 136 6.41 -4.61 11.75
N ASP A 137 7.63 -5.14 11.73
CA ASP A 137 8.66 -4.78 12.71
C ASP A 137 9.12 -3.34 12.54
N TYR A 138 9.21 -2.87 11.29
CA TYR A 138 9.54 -1.48 11.01
C TYR A 138 8.48 -0.53 11.58
N MET A 139 7.21 -0.76 11.26
CA MET A 139 6.08 0.04 11.74
C MET A 139 5.99 0.02 13.26
N LYS A 140 6.14 -1.17 13.88
CA LYS A 140 6.12 -1.34 15.34
C LYS A 140 7.18 -0.48 16.02
N ARG A 141 8.42 -0.52 15.53
CA ARG A 141 9.55 0.22 16.14
C ARG A 141 9.49 1.72 15.90
N ASN A 142 9.07 2.16 14.71
CA ASN A 142 9.21 3.54 14.30
C ASN A 142 7.90 4.36 14.34
N ILE A 143 6.74 3.69 14.53
CA ILE A 143 5.43 4.35 14.55
C ILE A 143 4.60 3.87 15.75
N PHE A 144 4.33 2.55 15.86
CA PHE A 144 3.35 2.07 16.83
C PHE A 144 3.82 2.26 18.27
N ASN A 145 5.05 1.82 18.62
CA ASN A 145 5.59 1.97 19.96
C ASN A 145 5.71 3.46 20.37
N PRO A 146 6.31 4.36 19.54
CA PRO A 146 6.40 5.78 19.89
C PRO A 146 5.04 6.49 20.07
N LEU A 147 4.00 6.00 19.39
CA LEU A 147 2.65 6.57 19.46
C LEU A 147 1.72 5.83 20.44
N ASN A 148 2.22 4.82 21.16
CA ASN A 148 1.47 3.94 22.05
C ASN A 148 0.28 3.25 21.35
N MET A 149 0.48 2.80 20.11
CA MET A 149 -0.52 2.09 19.29
C MET A 149 -0.43 0.57 19.55
N GLU A 150 -0.79 0.14 20.74
CA GLU A 150 -0.56 -1.23 21.21
C GLU A 150 -1.49 -2.27 20.57
N ASN A 151 -2.61 -1.83 19.99
CA ASN A 151 -3.60 -2.70 19.34
C ASN A 151 -3.57 -2.59 17.81
N THR A 152 -2.47 -2.09 17.24
CA THR A 152 -2.28 -1.97 15.80
C THR A 152 -1.23 -2.96 15.32
N SER A 153 -1.64 -3.89 14.44
CA SER A 153 -0.76 -4.96 13.96
C SER A 153 -1.32 -5.61 12.69
N TYR A 154 -0.48 -6.36 11.98
CA TYR A 154 -0.90 -7.35 10.98
C TYR A 154 -1.14 -8.72 11.63
N ASP A 155 -0.42 -9.02 12.71
CA ASP A 155 -0.41 -10.30 13.39
C ASP A 155 -1.17 -10.20 14.71
N PHE A 156 -1.99 -11.18 15.01
CA PHE A 156 -2.76 -11.23 16.26
C PHE A 156 -2.72 -12.62 16.86
N SER A 157 -2.57 -12.69 18.19
CA SER A 157 -2.67 -13.97 18.91
C SER A 157 -4.10 -14.52 18.82
N LYS A 158 -4.26 -15.82 19.02
CA LYS A 158 -5.61 -16.45 19.05
C LYS A 158 -6.52 -15.82 20.09
N GLU A 159 -5.96 -15.41 21.23
CA GLU A 159 -6.70 -14.79 22.31
C GLU A 159 -7.27 -13.41 21.92
N ASP A 160 -6.62 -12.73 20.94
CA ASP A 160 -7.08 -11.43 20.45
C ASP A 160 -8.11 -11.53 19.31
N HIS A 161 -8.33 -12.71 18.72
CA HIS A 161 -9.25 -12.89 17.60
C HIS A 161 -10.68 -12.46 17.93
N ASP A 162 -11.16 -12.77 19.14
CA ASP A 162 -12.51 -12.41 19.60
C ASP A 162 -12.70 -10.89 19.77
N ARG A 163 -11.61 -10.11 19.76
CA ARG A 163 -11.64 -8.65 19.82
C ARG A 163 -11.77 -8.00 18.43
N VAL A 164 -11.56 -8.78 17.36
CA VAL A 164 -11.65 -8.27 15.99
C VAL A 164 -13.10 -8.28 15.53
N VAL A 165 -13.59 -7.11 15.12
CA VAL A 165 -14.98 -6.95 14.65
C VAL A 165 -15.22 -7.81 13.42
N GLU A 166 -16.31 -8.56 13.45
CA GLU A 166 -16.79 -9.33 12.30
C GLU A 166 -17.22 -8.43 11.14
N VAL A 167 -17.07 -8.92 9.94
CA VAL A 167 -17.48 -8.23 8.70
C VAL A 167 -18.72 -8.92 8.14
N TYR A 168 -19.73 -8.14 7.79
CA TYR A 168 -20.96 -8.61 7.18
C TYR A 168 -21.14 -8.00 5.80
N GLY A 169 -21.40 -8.84 4.81
CA GLY A 169 -21.82 -8.44 3.48
C GLY A 169 -23.34 -8.37 3.38
N ARG A 170 -23.87 -7.39 2.65
CA ARG A 170 -25.30 -7.31 2.35
C ARG A 170 -25.65 -8.25 1.20
N ASN A 171 -26.69 -9.09 1.41
CA ASN A 171 -27.25 -9.95 0.38
C ASN A 171 -28.79 -9.72 0.33
N GLY A 172 -29.24 -8.86 -0.58
CA GLY A 172 -30.64 -8.41 -0.60
C GLY A 172 -31.00 -7.63 0.67
N ASP A 173 -31.99 -8.11 1.42
CA ASP A 173 -32.44 -7.54 2.70
C ASP A 173 -31.78 -8.18 3.92
N ALA A 174 -30.88 -9.17 3.73
CA ALA A 174 -30.17 -9.87 4.79
C ALA A 174 -28.69 -9.46 4.86
N TYR A 175 -28.09 -9.64 6.03
CA TYR A 175 -26.64 -9.52 6.21
C TYR A 175 -26.08 -10.92 6.47
N MET A 176 -24.99 -11.23 5.78
CA MET A 176 -24.26 -12.49 5.90
C MET A 176 -22.85 -12.22 6.39
N GLN A 177 -22.41 -12.94 7.42
CA GLN A 177 -21.03 -12.87 7.90
C GLN A 177 -20.08 -13.28 6.79
N MET A 178 -19.08 -12.44 6.54
CA MET A 178 -18.00 -12.74 5.62
C MET A 178 -16.84 -13.37 6.39
N PRO A 179 -16.36 -14.55 6.00
CA PRO A 179 -15.24 -15.21 6.68
C PRO A 179 -13.94 -14.50 6.33
N PHE A 180 -13.49 -13.60 7.18
CA PHE A 180 -12.16 -13.03 7.13
C PHE A 180 -11.29 -13.66 8.20
N GLU A 181 -10.26 -14.37 7.78
CA GLU A 181 -9.26 -14.89 8.70
C GLU A 181 -8.38 -13.76 9.25
N VAL A 182 -8.00 -13.87 10.51
CA VAL A 182 -6.99 -13.04 11.15
C VAL A 182 -5.78 -13.95 11.38
N PRO A 183 -4.68 -13.78 10.67
CA PRO A 183 -3.52 -14.65 10.82
C PRO A 183 -2.81 -14.39 12.14
N GLU A 184 -2.32 -15.45 12.80
CA GLU A 184 -1.38 -15.31 13.92
C GLU A 184 -0.05 -14.71 13.43
N LYS A 185 0.34 -15.05 12.20
CA LYS A 185 1.47 -14.48 11.51
C LYS A 185 1.15 -14.39 10.02
N SER A 186 1.19 -13.18 9.47
CA SER A 186 0.99 -12.95 8.04
C SER A 186 2.16 -13.48 7.22
N SER A 187 1.86 -14.07 6.07
CA SER A 187 2.87 -14.48 5.09
C SER A 187 3.40 -13.30 4.27
N PHE A 188 2.60 -12.25 4.15
CA PHE A 188 2.94 -11.00 3.49
C PHE A 188 2.32 -9.81 4.23
N TYR A 189 3.12 -8.79 4.51
CA TYR A 189 2.69 -7.55 5.15
C TYR A 189 2.37 -6.50 4.09
N SER A 190 1.11 -6.48 3.64
CA SER A 190 0.65 -5.54 2.59
C SER A 190 0.80 -4.09 3.03
N GLY A 191 1.57 -3.31 2.28
CA GLY A 191 1.65 -1.86 2.50
C GLY A 191 0.34 -1.13 2.18
N GLY A 192 -0.49 -1.73 1.33
CA GLY A 192 -1.76 -1.20 0.88
C GLY A 192 -2.96 -1.54 1.75
N GLY A 193 -2.84 -2.51 2.71
CA GLY A 193 -3.98 -3.00 3.48
C GLY A 193 -3.61 -3.91 4.64
N ASN A 194 -4.63 -4.60 5.17
CA ASN A 194 -4.55 -5.71 6.12
C ASN A 194 -4.19 -5.36 7.57
N LEU A 195 -3.81 -4.12 7.91
CA LEU A 195 -3.68 -3.74 9.32
C LEU A 195 -5.04 -3.82 10.03
N ILE A 196 -4.96 -4.25 11.27
CA ILE A 196 -6.06 -4.18 12.25
C ILE A 196 -5.65 -3.13 13.28
N SER A 197 -6.59 -2.30 13.70
CA SER A 197 -6.39 -1.23 14.66
C SER A 197 -7.67 -0.93 15.42
N ASN A 198 -7.61 0.03 16.32
CA ASN A 198 -8.76 0.60 17.01
C ASN A 198 -8.81 2.13 16.85
N VAL A 199 -9.87 2.76 17.35
CA VAL A 199 -10.09 4.20 17.23
C VAL A 199 -9.02 5.00 17.98
N ASP A 200 -8.62 4.56 19.17
CA ASP A 200 -7.64 5.28 20.00
C ASP A 200 -6.26 5.28 19.37
N ASP A 201 -5.79 4.11 18.91
CA ASP A 201 -4.50 3.96 18.23
C ASP A 201 -4.45 4.81 16.95
N TYR A 202 -5.48 4.67 16.09
CA TYR A 202 -5.49 5.40 14.84
C TYR A 202 -5.65 6.91 15.05
N SER A 203 -6.38 7.33 16.10
CA SER A 203 -6.44 8.75 16.51
C SER A 203 -5.07 9.25 16.96
N SER A 204 -4.28 8.43 17.64
CA SER A 204 -2.89 8.78 18.01
C SER A 204 -2.02 8.98 16.77
N PHE A 205 -2.18 8.13 15.75
CA PHE A 205 -1.52 8.32 14.46
C PHE A 205 -1.95 9.62 13.76
N LEU A 206 -3.25 9.95 13.75
CA LEU A 206 -3.74 11.17 13.12
C LEU A 206 -3.23 12.46 13.80
N LYS A 207 -2.98 12.43 15.11
CA LYS A 207 -2.37 13.58 15.85
C LYS A 207 -0.98 13.92 15.31
N LEU A 208 -0.28 12.98 14.67
CA LEU A 208 1.00 13.23 14.02
C LEU A 208 0.90 14.38 13.01
N PHE A 209 -0.15 14.37 12.20
CA PHE A 209 -0.36 15.39 11.16
C PHE A 209 -0.80 16.74 11.74
N LEU A 210 -1.59 16.71 12.80
CA LEU A 210 -2.03 17.93 13.51
C LEU A 210 -0.88 18.63 14.25
N ASN A 211 0.12 17.84 14.68
CA ASN A 211 1.23 18.33 15.50
C ASN A 211 2.56 18.39 14.71
N ALA A 212 2.49 18.62 13.40
CA ALA A 212 3.66 18.82 12.55
C ALA A 212 4.75 17.73 12.70
N GLY A 213 4.32 16.47 12.87
CA GLY A 213 5.21 15.31 12.92
C GLY A 213 5.70 14.89 14.29
N THR A 214 5.24 15.56 15.38
CA THR A 214 5.67 15.25 16.75
C THR A 214 4.46 14.90 17.61
N VAL A 215 4.53 13.77 18.34
CA VAL A 215 3.49 13.35 19.29
C VAL A 215 4.16 12.90 20.60
N ASN A 216 3.64 13.37 21.74
CA ASN A 216 4.16 13.05 23.07
C ASN A 216 5.67 13.33 23.25
N GLY A 217 6.21 14.33 22.54
CA GLY A 217 7.65 14.63 22.54
C GLY A 217 8.49 13.79 21.59
N GLU A 218 7.92 12.74 20.98
CA GLU A 218 8.56 11.90 19.98
C GLU A 218 8.39 12.49 18.58
N LYS A 219 9.52 12.75 17.90
CA LYS A 219 9.52 13.22 16.51
C LYS A 219 9.49 12.02 15.56
N ILE A 220 8.36 11.81 14.91
CA ILE A 220 8.12 10.71 13.97
C ILE A 220 8.44 11.11 12.53
N LEU A 221 8.08 12.36 12.15
CA LEU A 221 8.34 12.96 10.84
C LEU A 221 8.89 14.38 11.00
N SER A 222 9.57 14.90 9.99
CA SER A 222 9.82 16.33 9.89
C SER A 222 8.52 17.09 9.55
N GLU A 223 8.41 18.34 9.95
CA GLU A 223 7.32 19.21 9.55
C GLU A 223 7.21 19.31 8.02
N LYS A 224 8.35 19.39 7.32
CA LYS A 224 8.41 19.40 5.86
C LYS A 224 7.76 18.15 5.25
N SER A 225 8.01 16.97 5.81
CA SER A 225 7.41 15.72 5.36
C SER A 225 5.91 15.68 5.59
N VAL A 226 5.44 16.15 6.76
CA VAL A 226 4.01 16.30 7.04
C VAL A 226 3.34 17.24 6.03
N GLN A 227 3.93 18.40 5.78
CA GLN A 227 3.41 19.34 4.79
C GLN A 227 3.37 18.75 3.39
N SER A 228 4.41 18.01 2.99
CA SER A 228 4.45 17.31 1.70
C SER A 228 3.36 16.25 1.57
N MET A 229 3.11 15.45 2.61
CA MET A 229 2.04 14.44 2.63
C MET A 229 0.64 15.04 2.52
N LEU A 230 0.44 16.27 3.00
CA LEU A 230 -0.86 16.97 2.98
C LEU A 230 -1.09 17.77 1.70
N GLN A 231 -0.09 17.86 0.81
CA GLN A 231 -0.23 18.58 -0.46
C GLN A 231 -0.64 17.64 -1.58
N SER A 232 -1.51 18.14 -2.49
CA SER A 232 -1.76 17.44 -3.74
C SER A 232 -0.55 17.52 -4.65
N LEU A 233 0.00 16.37 -5.04
CA LEU A 233 1.09 16.26 -6.01
C LEU A 233 0.58 16.06 -7.45
N ASN A 234 -0.72 15.78 -7.65
CA ASN A 234 -1.34 15.45 -8.94
C ASN A 234 -2.02 16.66 -9.62
N LYS A 235 -1.56 17.88 -9.34
CA LYS A 235 -2.22 19.13 -9.80
C LYS A 235 -2.32 19.28 -11.33
N THR A 236 -1.51 18.52 -12.08
CA THR A 236 -1.43 18.61 -13.55
C THR A 236 -2.10 17.43 -14.27
N LEU A 237 -2.58 16.43 -13.54
CA LEU A 237 -3.28 15.29 -14.12
C LEU A 237 -4.79 15.61 -14.16
N GLU A 238 -5.37 15.55 -15.35
CA GLU A 238 -6.83 15.51 -15.50
C GLU A 238 -7.34 14.17 -14.97
N MET A 239 -8.26 14.21 -13.99
CA MET A 239 -8.92 13.02 -13.44
C MET A 239 -10.17 12.69 -14.26
#